data_f9063d734772b58b463756a68c3fd250
#
_entry.id   f9063d734772b58b463756a68c3fd250
#
_cell.length_a   1.000
_cell.length_b   1.000
_cell.length_c   1.000
_cell.angle_alpha   90.00
_cell.angle_beta   90.00
_cell.angle_gamma   90.00
#
_symmetry.space_group_name_H-M   'P 1'
#
loop_
_entity.id
_entity.type
_entity.pdbx_description
1 polymer ?
#
loop_
_entity_poly.entity_id
_entity_poly.type
_entity_poly.pdbx_seq_one_letter_code
_entity_poly.pdbx_strand_id
1 'polypeptide(L)'
;MSKRYIPTAGDIIWLHFDVPKGSTGPGYKPAVVLSPLAYNKKTGLMICCPITPTIKGYPFEVLIDAEQRIAALSDQIKSLDWASSKISHQGRISSSELAEIRAKLQALIFKG
;
A
#
# COMPACT_ATOMS: atom_id res chain seq x y z
N MET A 1 -22.97 16.29 4.36
CA MET A 1 -22.83 14.82 4.33
C MET A 1 -21.41 14.45 3.91
N SER A 2 -20.68 13.79 4.73
CA SER A 2 -19.31 13.40 4.42
C SER A 2 -19.30 12.18 3.51
N LYS A 3 -18.47 12.23 2.47
CA LYS A 3 -18.27 11.09 1.60
C LYS A 3 -17.19 10.20 2.20
N ARG A 4 -17.41 8.91 2.16
CA ARG A 4 -16.39 7.97 2.59
C ARG A 4 -15.22 7.99 1.60
N TYR A 5 -14.00 7.99 2.13
CA TYR A 5 -12.81 7.91 1.32
C TYR A 5 -12.77 6.55 0.60
N ILE A 6 -12.51 6.56 -0.70
CA ILE A 6 -12.31 5.36 -1.51
C ILE A 6 -10.86 5.34 -1.98
N PRO A 7 -10.08 4.30 -1.64
CA PRO A 7 -8.68 4.26 -2.07
C PRO A 7 -8.54 4.12 -3.57
N THR A 8 -7.49 4.72 -4.11
CA THR A 8 -7.18 4.61 -5.54
C THR A 8 -5.68 4.40 -5.72
N ALA A 9 -5.30 3.83 -6.86
CA ALA A 9 -3.91 3.49 -7.16
C ALA A 9 -2.98 4.68 -6.93
N GLY A 10 -1.89 4.44 -6.22
CA GLY A 10 -0.91 5.45 -5.87
C GLY A 10 -1.11 6.08 -4.50
N ASP A 11 -2.24 5.84 -3.86
CA ASP A 11 -2.47 6.36 -2.51
C ASP A 11 -1.63 5.63 -1.49
N ILE A 12 -1.11 6.40 -0.52
CA ILE A 12 -0.51 5.85 0.68
C ILE A 12 -1.60 5.88 1.74
N ILE A 13 -1.87 4.72 2.32
CA ILE A 13 -2.90 4.60 3.37
C ILE A 13 -2.30 3.96 4.62
N TRP A 14 -2.92 4.25 5.74
CA TRP A 14 -2.70 3.51 6.97
C TRP A 14 -3.88 2.58 7.20
N LEU A 15 -3.57 1.30 7.40
CA LEU A 15 -4.56 0.30 7.77
C LEU A 15 -4.52 0.18 9.29
N HIS A 16 -5.59 0.63 9.95
CA HIS A 16 -5.66 0.63 11.41
C HIS A 16 -6.15 -0.71 11.94
N PHE A 17 -5.62 -1.11 13.08
CA PHE A 17 -6.04 -2.34 13.75
C PHE A 17 -5.93 -2.15 15.26
N ASP A 18 -6.64 -2.99 16.00
CA ASP A 18 -6.60 -2.95 17.46
C ASP A 18 -5.27 -3.51 17.95
N VAL A 19 -4.62 -2.75 18.83
CA VAL A 19 -3.33 -3.16 19.38
C VAL A 19 -3.60 -4.04 20.60
N PRO A 20 -3.03 -5.26 20.65
CA PRO A 20 -3.20 -6.12 21.83
C PRO A 20 -2.69 -5.44 23.10
N LYS A 21 -3.36 -5.70 24.21
CA LYS A 21 -2.99 -5.14 25.51
C LYS A 21 -1.54 -5.54 25.83
N GLY A 22 -0.72 -4.54 26.17
CA GLY A 22 0.69 -4.76 26.46
C GLY A 22 1.61 -4.59 25.27
N SER A 23 1.08 -4.42 24.07
CA SER A 23 1.88 -4.16 22.86
C SER A 23 2.41 -2.73 22.86
N THR A 24 3.59 -2.54 22.28
CA THR A 24 4.24 -1.23 22.19
C THR A 24 4.27 -0.65 20.77
N GLY A 25 3.82 -1.39 19.78
CA GLY A 25 3.85 -0.94 18.40
C GLY A 25 2.69 -0.01 18.04
N PRO A 26 2.79 0.69 16.89
CA PRO A 26 1.67 1.51 16.42
C PRO A 26 0.49 0.64 16.00
N GLY A 27 -0.73 1.19 16.16
CA GLY A 27 -1.95 0.48 15.77
C GLY A 27 -2.29 0.65 14.29
N TYR A 28 -1.31 0.75 13.42
CA TYR A 28 -1.52 0.88 11.99
C TYR A 28 -0.37 0.27 11.20
N LYS A 29 -0.65 -0.06 9.95
CA LYS A 29 0.36 -0.51 8.98
C LYS A 29 0.25 0.33 7.72
N PRO A 30 1.34 0.92 7.23
CA PRO A 30 1.31 1.71 6.00
C PRO A 30 1.34 0.80 4.77
N ALA A 31 0.65 1.23 3.72
CA ALA A 31 0.61 0.48 2.46
C ALA A 31 0.38 1.43 1.29
N VAL A 32 0.76 0.97 0.10
CA VAL A 32 0.48 1.67 -1.16
C VAL A 32 -0.63 0.92 -1.88
N VAL A 33 -1.66 1.65 -2.28
CA VAL A 33 -2.77 1.09 -3.05
C VAL A 33 -2.34 0.95 -4.51
N LEU A 34 -2.58 -0.21 -5.10
CA LEU A 34 -2.17 -0.51 -6.47
C LEU A 34 -3.36 -0.66 -7.42
N SER A 35 -4.53 -1.00 -6.90
CA SER A 35 -5.71 -1.21 -7.74
C SER A 35 -6.48 0.10 -7.95
N PRO A 36 -7.14 0.24 -9.12
CA PRO A 36 -7.81 1.49 -9.47
C PRO A 36 -9.10 1.71 -8.69
N LEU A 37 -9.50 2.98 -8.63
CA LEU A 37 -10.70 3.43 -7.91
C LEU A 37 -11.94 2.63 -8.31
N ALA A 38 -12.13 2.41 -9.61
CA ALA A 38 -13.32 1.72 -10.11
C ALA A 38 -13.45 0.31 -9.55
N TYR A 39 -12.33 -0.42 -9.52
CA TYR A 39 -12.30 -1.77 -8.93
C TYR A 39 -12.57 -1.71 -7.42
N ASN A 40 -11.89 -0.80 -6.74
CA ASN A 40 -12.00 -0.69 -5.27
C ASN A 40 -13.41 -0.31 -4.85
N LYS A 41 -14.02 0.63 -5.57
CA LYS A 41 -15.39 1.08 -5.30
C LYS A 41 -16.40 -0.05 -5.52
N LYS A 42 -16.23 -0.77 -6.62
CA LYS A 42 -17.20 -1.79 -7.02
C LYS A 42 -17.15 -3.02 -6.12
N THR A 43 -15.96 -3.42 -5.70
CA THR A 43 -15.78 -4.69 -4.97
C THR A 43 -15.69 -4.52 -3.46
N GLY A 44 -15.36 -3.33 -2.96
CA GLY A 44 -15.05 -3.14 -1.55
C GLY A 44 -13.68 -3.68 -1.17
N LEU A 45 -12.91 -4.15 -2.16
CA LEU A 45 -11.56 -4.67 -1.97
C LEU A 45 -10.54 -3.69 -2.55
N MET A 46 -9.28 -3.87 -2.18
CA MET A 46 -8.17 -3.18 -2.83
C MET A 46 -6.97 -4.10 -2.87
N ILE A 47 -6.14 -3.93 -3.89
CA ILE A 47 -4.84 -4.62 -3.95
C ILE A 47 -3.80 -3.60 -3.54
N CYS A 48 -2.97 -3.96 -2.57
CA CYS A 48 -1.97 -3.06 -2.03
C CYS A 48 -0.70 -3.83 -1.68
N CYS A 49 0.39 -3.09 -1.43
CA CYS A 49 1.62 -3.67 -0.93
C CYS A 49 2.09 -2.89 0.29
N PRO A 50 2.79 -3.54 1.23
CA PRO A 50 3.23 -2.87 2.46
C PRO A 50 4.39 -1.93 2.19
N ILE A 51 4.53 -0.94 3.08
CA ILE A 51 5.66 -0.02 3.11
C ILE A 51 6.51 -0.38 4.33
N THR A 52 7.81 -0.42 4.16
CA THR A 52 8.74 -0.72 5.24
C THR A 52 9.76 0.40 5.42
N PRO A 53 10.12 0.74 6.67
CA PRO A 53 11.24 1.63 6.93
C PRO A 53 12.59 0.90 6.89
N THR A 54 12.57 -0.43 6.79
CA THR A 54 13.77 -1.25 6.77
C THR A 54 14.14 -1.59 5.33
N ILE A 55 15.06 -0.83 4.75
CA ILE A 55 15.51 -1.03 3.38
C ILE A 55 16.67 -2.01 3.38
N LYS A 56 16.50 -3.13 2.67
CA LYS A 56 17.49 -4.19 2.60
C LYS A 56 18.21 -4.27 1.25
N GLY A 57 17.77 -3.48 0.27
CA GLY A 57 18.37 -3.46 -1.06
C GLY A 57 17.93 -4.60 -1.96
N TYR A 58 16.81 -5.24 -1.67
CA TYR A 58 16.28 -6.29 -2.54
C TYR A 58 15.72 -5.71 -3.83
N PRO A 59 15.80 -6.45 -4.95
CA PRO A 59 15.38 -5.91 -6.25
C PRO A 59 13.90 -5.57 -6.35
N PHE A 60 13.03 -6.15 -5.52
CA PHE A 60 11.60 -5.86 -5.54
C PHE A 60 11.22 -4.68 -4.64
N GLU A 61 12.17 -4.09 -3.92
CA GLU A 61 11.90 -2.88 -3.13
C GLU A 61 11.87 -1.66 -4.04
N VAL A 62 10.89 -0.79 -3.84
CA VAL A 62 10.79 0.48 -4.55
C VAL A 62 10.86 1.60 -3.54
N LEU A 63 11.91 2.42 -3.62
CA LEU A 63 12.04 3.59 -2.76
C LEU A 63 10.93 4.57 -3.05
N ILE A 64 10.16 4.95 -2.02
CA ILE A 64 9.05 5.86 -2.17
C ILE A 64 9.46 7.28 -1.85
N ASP A 65 10.13 7.48 -0.75
CA ASP A 65 10.57 8.80 -0.34
C ASP A 65 12.01 8.65 0.15
N ALA A 66 12.94 9.13 -0.68
CA ALA A 66 14.36 8.99 -0.37
C ALA A 66 14.73 9.67 0.94
N GLU A 67 14.06 10.79 1.29
CA GLU A 67 14.34 11.50 2.52
C GLU A 67 13.88 10.74 3.74
N GLN A 68 12.74 10.09 3.65
CA GLN A 68 12.19 9.30 4.76
C GLN A 68 12.74 7.89 4.79
N ARG A 69 13.42 7.46 3.74
CA ARG A 69 14.04 6.14 3.63
C ARG A 69 13.02 5.02 3.87
N ILE A 70 11.93 5.08 3.13
CA ILE A 70 10.90 4.03 3.15
C ILE A 70 10.79 3.40 1.77
N ALA A 71 10.35 2.16 1.74
CA ALA A 71 10.24 1.41 0.49
C ALA A 71 8.94 0.62 0.45
N ALA A 72 8.37 0.50 -0.75
CA ALA A 72 7.25 -0.38 -0.99
C ALA A 72 7.79 -1.77 -1.36
N LEU A 73 7.18 -2.81 -0.80
CA LEU A 73 7.56 -4.19 -1.07
C LEU A 73 6.66 -4.74 -2.16
N SER A 74 7.10 -4.58 -3.42
CA SER A 74 6.27 -4.91 -4.58
C SER A 74 5.94 -6.40 -4.71
N ASP A 75 6.74 -7.28 -4.09
CA ASP A 75 6.50 -8.72 -4.12
C ASP A 75 5.49 -9.20 -3.05
N GLN A 76 5.07 -8.32 -2.15
CA GLN A 76 4.17 -8.69 -1.05
C GLN A 76 2.80 -8.07 -1.22
N ILE A 77 2.23 -8.22 -2.39
CA ILE A 77 0.89 -7.69 -2.65
C ILE A 77 -0.16 -8.49 -1.90
N LYS A 78 -1.20 -7.79 -1.47
CA LYS A 78 -2.34 -8.38 -0.76
C LYS A 78 -3.62 -7.79 -1.27
N SER A 79 -4.68 -8.60 -1.24
CA SER A 79 -6.03 -8.14 -1.46
C SER A 79 -6.67 -7.95 -0.08
N LEU A 80 -7.14 -6.74 0.21
CA LEU A 80 -7.72 -6.40 1.50
C LEU A 80 -9.09 -5.78 1.33
N ASP A 81 -9.98 -6.04 2.31
CA ASP A 81 -11.30 -5.46 2.36
C ASP A 81 -11.21 -4.09 3.02
N TRP A 82 -11.12 -3.02 2.19
CA TRP A 82 -11.06 -1.66 2.73
C TRP A 82 -12.42 -1.17 3.21
N ALA A 83 -13.50 -1.70 2.62
CA ALA A 83 -14.85 -1.23 2.92
C ALA A 83 -15.26 -1.56 4.36
N SER A 84 -14.81 -2.69 4.89
CA SER A 84 -15.09 -3.10 6.26
C SER A 84 -13.95 -2.79 7.22
N SER A 85 -12.87 -2.21 6.74
CA SER A 85 -11.68 -1.91 7.54
C SER A 85 -11.63 -0.42 7.86
N LYS A 86 -10.77 -0.08 8.82
CA LYS A 86 -10.52 1.31 9.18
C LYS A 86 -9.24 1.75 8.49
N ILE A 87 -9.36 2.58 7.46
CA ILE A 87 -8.22 3.09 6.71
C ILE A 87 -8.21 4.60 6.73
N SER A 88 -7.03 5.20 6.60
CA SER A 88 -6.89 6.66 6.47
C SER A 88 -5.89 7.00 5.38
N HIS A 89 -6.22 8.02 4.61
CA HIS A 89 -5.35 8.51 3.52
C HIS A 89 -4.22 9.33 4.10
N GLN A 90 -2.98 9.04 3.70
CA GLN A 90 -1.79 9.71 4.22
C GLN A 90 -1.02 10.48 3.16
N GLY A 91 -1.23 10.20 1.89
CA GLY A 91 -0.51 10.85 0.82
C GLY A 91 -0.57 10.05 -0.46
N ARG A 92 0.33 10.35 -1.39
CA ARG A 92 0.40 9.64 -2.67
C ARG A 92 1.86 9.46 -3.06
N ILE A 93 2.16 8.35 -3.70
CA ILE A 93 3.45 8.16 -4.36
C ILE A 93 3.42 8.86 -5.72
N SER A 94 4.59 9.07 -6.32
CA SER A 94 4.67 9.66 -7.65
C SER A 94 4.23 8.66 -8.72
N SER A 95 3.91 9.18 -9.90
CA SER A 95 3.55 8.31 -11.02
C SER A 95 4.71 7.41 -11.44
N SER A 96 5.96 7.89 -11.33
CA SER A 96 7.14 7.08 -11.65
C SER A 96 7.35 5.97 -10.61
N GLU A 97 7.09 6.25 -9.34
CA GLU A 97 7.19 5.22 -8.30
C GLU A 97 6.13 4.14 -8.50
N LEU A 98 4.90 4.54 -8.82
CA LEU A 98 3.84 3.58 -9.10
C LEU A 98 4.18 2.72 -10.33
N ALA A 99 4.72 3.35 -11.38
CA ALA A 99 5.15 2.64 -12.58
C ALA A 99 6.25 1.62 -12.28
N GLU A 100 7.17 1.98 -11.40
CA GLU A 100 8.25 1.06 -11.00
C GLU A 100 7.71 -0.14 -10.24
N ILE A 101 6.77 0.08 -9.31
CA ILE A 101 6.12 -1.02 -8.59
C ILE A 101 5.42 -1.96 -9.57
N ARG A 102 4.67 -1.40 -10.52
CA ARG A 102 3.94 -2.19 -11.52
C ARG A 102 4.87 -2.97 -12.41
N ALA A 103 6.00 -2.38 -12.81
CA ALA A 103 6.99 -3.05 -13.65
C ALA A 103 7.61 -4.24 -12.92
N LYS A 104 7.93 -4.09 -11.65
CA LYS A 104 8.50 -5.18 -10.85
C LYS A 104 7.49 -6.30 -10.64
N LEU A 105 6.23 -5.95 -10.38
CA LEU A 105 5.15 -6.95 -10.27
C LEU A 105 4.97 -7.70 -11.58
N GLN A 106 4.97 -6.99 -12.70
CA GLN A 106 4.83 -7.61 -14.00
C GLN A 106 5.95 -8.63 -14.25
N ALA A 107 7.18 -8.27 -13.90
CA ALA A 107 8.31 -9.16 -14.04
C ALA A 107 8.18 -10.41 -13.18
N LEU A 108 7.65 -10.28 -11.96
CA LEU A 108 7.47 -11.42 -11.06
C LEU A 108 6.33 -12.36 -11.51
N ILE A 109 5.27 -11.80 -12.08
CA ILE A 109 4.07 -12.57 -12.39
C ILE A 109 4.12 -13.15 -13.82
N PHE A 110 4.63 -12.38 -14.78
CA PHE A 110 4.57 -12.74 -16.19
C PHE A 110 5.86 -13.23 -16.80
N LYS A 111 6.97 -13.12 -16.08
CA LYS A 111 8.26 -13.67 -16.51
C LYS A 111 8.62 -14.85 -15.62
N GLY A 112 8.03 -15.93 -15.91
CA GLY A 112 8.24 -17.12 -15.12
C GLY A 112 9.60 -17.78 -15.32
#